data_79fba3fa465e5370eb738f0de27de47f
#
_entry.id   79fba3fa465e5370eb738f0de27de47f
#
_cell.length_a   1.000
_cell.length_b   1.000
_cell.length_c   1.000
_cell.angle_alpha   90.00
_cell.angle_beta   90.00
_cell.angle_gamma   90.00
#
_symmetry.space_group_name_H-M   'P 1'
#
loop_
_entity.id
_entity.type
_entity.pdbx_description
1 polymer ?
#
loop_
_entity_poly.entity_id
_entity_poly.type
_entity_poly.pdbx_seq_one_letter_code
_entity_poly.pdbx_strand_id
1 'polypeptide(L)'
;MNTNTESKHAVEHDNARFPKLITGSAVATLGMALVAVGLLLAVPSAKAETKLSTADTDFILAAAQGGITEVKLGELAAQKGTRDDVKAFGQMMVKDHTTINADLKALASQKGVPLSDSLDAIHQRTVDKMAALTGSEFDDAYIATMIKDHKTDAQEFKAESAETKDTDVKSFVDESIPVVDKHLKRITAMKK
;
A
#
# COMPACT_ATOMS: atom_id res chain seq x y z
N MET A 1 26.54 15.87 -49.41
CA MET A 1 27.43 16.80 -48.71
C MET A 1 27.15 16.62 -47.23
N ASN A 2 27.95 15.75 -46.62
CA ASN A 2 29.06 16.05 -45.70
C ASN A 2 28.57 16.75 -44.44
N THR A 3 28.87 16.32 -43.22
CA THR A 3 30.04 15.61 -42.66
C THR A 3 29.73 15.04 -41.29
N ASN A 4 30.26 13.86 -41.05
CA ASN A 4 30.59 13.19 -39.80
C ASN A 4 31.32 14.11 -38.79
N THR A 5 31.07 13.95 -37.49
CA THR A 5 32.12 14.09 -36.50
C THR A 5 31.88 13.12 -35.32
N GLU A 6 32.64 12.04 -35.31
CA GLU A 6 32.88 11.18 -34.14
C GLU A 6 33.75 11.94 -33.13
N SER A 7 33.43 11.82 -31.86
CA SER A 7 34.38 12.13 -30.79
C SER A 7 34.51 10.90 -29.88
N LYS A 8 35.65 10.22 -30.04
CA LYS A 8 36.15 9.20 -29.12
C LYS A 8 36.75 9.86 -27.91
N HIS A 9 36.33 9.49 -26.72
CA HIS A 9 37.15 9.71 -25.52
C HIS A 9 37.63 8.36 -24.98
N ALA A 10 38.96 8.25 -25.03
CA ALA A 10 39.75 7.17 -24.47
C ALA A 10 39.73 7.22 -22.95
N VAL A 11 39.57 6.04 -22.34
CA VAL A 11 39.74 5.84 -20.91
C VAL A 11 41.18 5.46 -20.65
N GLU A 12 41.87 6.32 -19.91
CA GLU A 12 43.24 6.15 -19.48
C GLU A 12 43.29 5.29 -18.22
N HIS A 13 44.04 4.17 -18.31
CA HIS A 13 44.34 3.31 -17.18
C HIS A 13 45.51 3.88 -16.38
N ASP A 14 45.26 4.28 -15.15
CA ASP A 14 46.30 4.64 -14.22
C ASP A 14 46.71 3.45 -13.35
N ASN A 15 47.99 3.09 -13.50
CA ASN A 15 48.68 2.00 -12.83
C ASN A 15 49.34 2.54 -11.55
N ALA A 16 48.76 2.36 -10.39
CA ALA A 16 49.39 2.73 -9.12
C ALA A 16 50.04 1.51 -8.44
N ARG A 17 51.34 1.62 -8.39
CA ARG A 17 52.42 0.79 -7.83
C ARG A 17 52.19 0.36 -6.37
N PHE A 18 52.49 -0.92 -6.12
CA PHE A 18 52.70 -1.47 -4.77
C PHE A 18 54.09 -1.08 -4.20
N PRO A 19 54.20 -0.68 -2.94
CA PRO A 19 55.49 -0.58 -2.29
C PRO A 19 55.88 -1.88 -1.57
N LYS A 20 57.17 -2.14 -1.57
CA LYS A 20 57.90 -3.32 -1.14
C LYS A 20 57.84 -3.57 0.36
N LEU A 21 57.85 -4.86 0.71
CA LEU A 21 58.11 -5.40 2.03
C LEU A 21 59.44 -4.96 2.60
N ILE A 22 59.45 -4.59 3.87
CA ILE A 22 60.64 -4.53 4.70
C ILE A 22 60.54 -5.53 5.82
N THR A 23 61.43 -6.49 5.80
CA THR A 23 61.64 -7.48 6.83
C THR A 23 62.39 -6.88 8.02
N GLY A 24 61.82 -7.03 9.21
CA GLY A 24 62.53 -6.70 10.47
C GLY A 24 62.03 -7.59 11.58
N SER A 25 62.85 -8.58 11.94
CA SER A 25 62.65 -9.45 13.11
C SER A 25 62.94 -8.66 14.39
N ALA A 26 61.98 -8.72 15.32
CA ALA A 26 62.26 -8.54 16.76
C ALA A 26 61.33 -9.41 17.58
N VAL A 27 61.88 -10.41 18.20
CA VAL A 27 61.23 -11.30 19.17
C VAL A 27 61.17 -10.56 20.50
N ALA A 28 59.94 -10.29 20.97
CA ALA A 28 59.71 -9.94 22.38
C ALA A 28 58.51 -10.72 22.90
N THR A 29 58.80 -11.71 23.68
CA THR A 29 57.84 -12.47 24.48
C THR A 29 57.34 -11.62 25.63
N LEU A 30 56.04 -11.31 25.63
CA LEU A 30 55.36 -10.80 26.83
C LEU A 30 53.93 -11.26 26.88
N GLY A 31 53.58 -11.75 28.07
CA GLY A 31 52.42 -12.55 28.45
C GLY A 31 51.06 -12.16 27.86
N MET A 32 50.38 -13.19 27.42
CA MET A 32 49.04 -13.13 26.86
C MET A 32 48.00 -13.28 27.96
N ALA A 33 47.44 -12.16 28.40
CA ALA A 33 46.16 -12.17 29.13
C ALA A 33 45.04 -12.16 28.07
N LEU A 34 44.44 -13.34 27.85
CA LEU A 34 43.25 -13.49 27.01
C LEU A 34 42.03 -12.89 27.73
N VAL A 35 41.74 -11.64 27.48
CA VAL A 35 40.40 -11.07 27.77
C VAL A 35 39.51 -11.49 26.61
N ALA A 36 38.74 -12.56 26.76
CA ALA A 36 37.68 -12.93 25.85
C ALA A 36 36.54 -11.91 26.00
N VAL A 37 36.60 -10.83 25.23
CA VAL A 37 35.43 -9.96 25.04
C VAL A 37 34.44 -10.73 24.19
N GLY A 38 33.47 -11.37 24.85
CA GLY A 38 32.32 -11.98 24.19
C GLY A 38 31.50 -10.90 23.54
N LEU A 39 31.71 -10.70 22.25
CA LEU A 39 30.82 -9.89 21.42
C LEU A 39 29.48 -10.65 21.30
N LEU A 40 28.55 -10.35 22.20
CA LEU A 40 27.17 -10.82 22.08
C LEU A 40 26.59 -10.17 20.81
N LEU A 41 26.70 -10.86 19.69
CA LEU A 41 25.93 -10.51 18.49
C LEU A 41 24.45 -10.73 18.83
N ALA A 42 23.74 -9.65 19.12
CA ALA A 42 22.29 -9.66 19.20
C ALA A 42 21.79 -10.07 17.82
N VAL A 43 21.49 -11.35 17.63
CA VAL A 43 20.77 -11.85 16.45
C VAL A 43 19.39 -11.20 16.53
N PRO A 44 19.00 -10.37 15.55
CA PRO A 44 17.63 -9.85 15.53
C PRO A 44 16.71 -11.07 15.53
N SER A 45 15.86 -11.14 16.55
CA SER A 45 14.84 -12.20 16.64
C SER A 45 13.95 -12.03 15.41
N ALA A 46 14.08 -12.90 14.43
CA ALA A 46 13.15 -12.94 13.31
C ALA A 46 11.76 -13.16 13.92
N LYS A 47 10.91 -12.13 13.85
CA LYS A 47 9.50 -12.23 14.20
C LYS A 47 8.96 -13.39 13.36
N ALA A 48 8.52 -14.46 14.00
CA ALA A 48 7.95 -15.59 13.28
C ALA A 48 6.77 -15.03 12.46
N GLU A 49 6.89 -15.10 11.14
CA GLU A 49 5.77 -14.75 10.25
C GLU A 49 4.64 -15.74 10.56
N THR A 50 3.61 -15.25 11.22
CA THR A 50 2.38 -15.99 11.37
C THR A 50 1.75 -16.11 9.99
N LYS A 51 1.56 -17.34 9.53
CA LYS A 51 0.84 -17.58 8.28
C LYS A 51 -0.55 -16.96 8.40
N LEU A 52 -0.94 -16.12 7.44
CA LEU A 52 -2.28 -15.55 7.39
C LEU A 52 -3.36 -16.64 7.48
N SER A 53 -4.43 -16.35 8.20
CA SER A 53 -5.63 -17.19 8.13
C SER A 53 -6.30 -17.07 6.76
N THR A 54 -7.17 -18.02 6.43
CA THR A 54 -7.99 -17.91 5.21
C THR A 54 -8.89 -16.68 5.28
N ALA A 55 -9.44 -16.38 6.46
CA ALA A 55 -10.29 -15.20 6.68
C ALA A 55 -9.53 -13.89 6.42
N ASP A 56 -8.32 -13.73 6.99
CA ASP A 56 -7.47 -12.55 6.72
C ASP A 56 -7.15 -12.42 5.22
N THR A 57 -6.88 -13.55 4.54
CA THR A 57 -6.60 -13.56 3.10
C THR A 57 -7.82 -13.13 2.29
N ASP A 58 -8.99 -13.67 2.61
CA ASP A 58 -10.24 -13.34 1.94
C ASP A 58 -10.62 -11.87 2.17
N PHE A 59 -10.44 -11.37 3.39
CA PHE A 59 -10.62 -9.95 3.72
C PHE A 59 -9.71 -9.06 2.86
N ILE A 60 -8.41 -9.35 2.78
CA ILE A 60 -7.45 -8.58 1.99
C ILE A 60 -7.86 -8.54 0.51
N LEU A 61 -8.27 -9.67 -0.05
CA LEU A 61 -8.70 -9.76 -1.45
C LEU A 61 -9.99 -8.96 -1.71
N ALA A 62 -10.97 -9.05 -0.80
CA ALA A 62 -12.24 -8.33 -0.91
C ALA A 62 -12.01 -6.80 -0.75
N ALA A 63 -11.26 -6.39 0.27
CA ALA A 63 -10.94 -4.99 0.50
C ALA A 63 -10.18 -4.36 -0.67
N ALA A 64 -9.30 -5.11 -1.35
CA ALA A 64 -8.60 -4.62 -2.54
C ALA A 64 -9.55 -4.34 -3.70
N GLN A 65 -10.53 -5.21 -3.96
CA GLN A 65 -11.53 -5.00 -5.02
C GLN A 65 -12.50 -3.87 -4.67
N GLY A 66 -12.94 -3.77 -3.42
CA GLY A 66 -13.75 -2.67 -2.90
C GLY A 66 -13.03 -1.33 -3.07
N GLY A 67 -11.82 -1.21 -2.58
CA GLY A 67 -11.05 0.02 -2.62
C GLY A 67 -10.75 0.52 -4.05
N ILE A 68 -10.45 -0.37 -5.01
CA ILE A 68 -10.30 0.02 -6.42
C ILE A 68 -11.65 0.53 -6.97
N THR A 69 -12.75 -0.12 -6.61
CA THR A 69 -14.11 0.29 -7.03
C THR A 69 -14.44 1.68 -6.52
N GLU A 70 -14.16 1.95 -5.26
CA GLU A 70 -14.44 3.23 -4.61
C GLU A 70 -13.64 4.38 -5.19
N VAL A 71 -12.37 4.16 -5.56
CA VAL A 71 -11.58 5.15 -6.32
C VAL A 71 -12.25 5.45 -7.65
N LYS A 72 -12.64 4.43 -8.43
CA LYS A 72 -13.29 4.63 -9.74
C LYS A 72 -14.65 5.32 -9.63
N LEU A 73 -15.46 4.95 -8.65
CA LEU A 73 -16.74 5.60 -8.38
C LEU A 73 -16.54 7.04 -7.90
N GLY A 74 -15.50 7.30 -7.11
CA GLY A 74 -15.10 8.64 -6.70
C GLY A 74 -14.67 9.53 -7.86
N GLU A 75 -13.92 8.99 -8.81
CA GLU A 75 -13.53 9.67 -10.05
C GLU A 75 -14.76 10.05 -10.89
N LEU A 76 -15.71 9.11 -11.04
CA LEU A 76 -16.98 9.39 -11.73
C LEU A 76 -17.76 10.50 -11.02
N ALA A 77 -17.84 10.47 -9.69
CA ALA A 77 -18.56 11.48 -8.91
C ALA A 77 -17.91 12.87 -9.05
N ALA A 78 -16.58 12.94 -9.02
CA ALA A 78 -15.84 14.18 -9.22
C ALA A 78 -16.09 14.81 -10.62
N GLN A 79 -16.26 13.97 -11.64
CA GLN A 79 -16.45 14.39 -13.04
C GLN A 79 -17.91 14.66 -13.38
N LYS A 80 -18.84 13.77 -12.98
CA LYS A 80 -20.24 13.72 -13.45
C LYS A 80 -21.24 14.24 -12.45
N GLY A 81 -20.89 14.34 -11.17
CA GLY A 81 -21.78 14.83 -10.14
C GLY A 81 -22.35 16.20 -10.50
N THR A 82 -23.62 16.42 -10.27
CA THR A 82 -24.27 17.73 -10.48
C THR A 82 -24.22 18.58 -9.21
N ARG A 83 -24.27 17.94 -8.05
CA ARG A 83 -24.19 18.60 -6.75
C ARG A 83 -22.72 18.81 -6.36
N ASP A 84 -22.40 19.97 -5.82
CA ASP A 84 -21.03 20.29 -5.39
C ASP A 84 -20.54 19.38 -4.23
N ASP A 85 -21.46 19.01 -3.34
CA ASP A 85 -21.12 18.09 -2.23
C ASP A 85 -20.81 16.67 -2.73
N VAL A 86 -21.48 16.20 -3.81
CA VAL A 86 -21.18 14.92 -4.47
C VAL A 86 -19.79 14.95 -5.10
N LYS A 87 -19.48 16.01 -5.85
CA LYS A 87 -18.13 16.18 -6.44
C LYS A 87 -17.04 16.21 -5.37
N ALA A 88 -17.26 17.00 -4.30
CA ALA A 88 -16.29 17.12 -3.21
C ALA A 88 -16.13 15.81 -2.42
N PHE A 89 -17.20 15.02 -2.27
CA PHE A 89 -17.13 13.70 -1.69
C PHE A 89 -16.35 12.74 -2.59
N GLY A 90 -16.61 12.74 -3.91
CA GLY A 90 -15.87 11.95 -4.88
C GLY A 90 -14.37 12.21 -4.84
N GLN A 91 -13.95 13.48 -4.80
CA GLN A 91 -12.54 13.86 -4.67
C GLN A 91 -11.91 13.34 -3.36
N MET A 92 -12.66 13.40 -2.24
CA MET A 92 -12.23 12.86 -0.97
C MET A 92 -12.05 11.34 -1.05
N MET A 93 -13.01 10.63 -1.66
CA MET A 93 -12.94 9.17 -1.88
C MET A 93 -11.68 8.78 -2.67
N VAL A 94 -11.43 9.44 -3.79
CA VAL A 94 -10.22 9.19 -4.59
C VAL A 94 -8.96 9.35 -3.75
N LYS A 95 -8.85 10.47 -3.02
CA LYS A 95 -7.66 10.75 -2.20
C LYS A 95 -7.46 9.71 -1.10
N ASP A 96 -8.49 9.50 -0.28
CA ASP A 96 -8.36 8.70 0.94
C ASP A 96 -8.22 7.21 0.58
N HIS A 97 -9.01 6.68 -0.40
CA HIS A 97 -8.93 5.28 -0.81
C HIS A 97 -7.69 4.96 -1.67
N THR A 98 -7.11 5.92 -2.39
CA THR A 98 -5.79 5.70 -3.03
C THR A 98 -4.72 5.43 -1.98
N THR A 99 -4.75 6.13 -0.85
CA THR A 99 -3.81 5.89 0.26
C THR A 99 -4.06 4.52 0.90
N ILE A 100 -5.31 4.21 1.28
CA ILE A 100 -5.67 2.92 1.88
C ILE A 100 -5.28 1.75 0.96
N ASN A 101 -5.53 1.87 -0.35
CA ASN A 101 -5.16 0.84 -1.33
C ASN A 101 -3.64 0.64 -1.45
N ALA A 102 -2.86 1.72 -1.33
CA ALA A 102 -1.40 1.62 -1.32
C ALA A 102 -0.89 0.87 -0.08
N ASP A 103 -1.46 1.19 1.10
CA ASP A 103 -1.13 0.52 2.36
C ASP A 103 -1.54 -0.96 2.34
N LEU A 104 -2.74 -1.26 1.81
CA LEU A 104 -3.21 -2.64 1.62
C LEU A 104 -2.33 -3.42 0.65
N LYS A 105 -1.89 -2.79 -0.44
CA LYS A 105 -0.98 -3.42 -1.41
C LYS A 105 0.37 -3.75 -0.78
N ALA A 106 0.89 -2.87 0.07
CA ALA A 106 2.12 -3.11 0.81
C ALA A 106 1.96 -4.28 1.80
N LEU A 107 0.86 -4.30 2.56
CA LEU A 107 0.51 -5.39 3.48
C LEU A 107 0.38 -6.72 2.73
N ALA A 108 -0.39 -6.77 1.64
CA ALA A 108 -0.58 -7.97 0.83
C ALA A 108 0.75 -8.51 0.28
N SER A 109 1.61 -7.61 -0.22
CA SER A 109 2.95 -7.98 -0.69
C SER A 109 3.80 -8.58 0.43
N GLN A 110 3.80 -7.99 1.61
CA GLN A 110 4.51 -8.49 2.79
C GLN A 110 4.00 -9.87 3.21
N LYS A 111 2.70 -10.11 3.07
CA LYS A 111 2.04 -11.37 3.45
C LYS A 111 2.00 -12.41 2.32
N GLY A 112 2.54 -12.09 1.15
CA GLY A 112 2.55 -12.99 0.00
C GLY A 112 1.16 -13.23 -0.62
N VAL A 113 0.21 -12.30 -0.45
CA VAL A 113 -1.12 -12.32 -1.06
C VAL A 113 -1.07 -11.60 -2.41
N PRO A 114 -1.27 -12.29 -3.54
CA PRO A 114 -1.26 -11.65 -4.85
C PRO A 114 -2.55 -10.83 -5.04
N LEU A 115 -2.42 -9.52 -5.27
CA LEU A 115 -3.53 -8.66 -5.63
C LEU A 115 -3.60 -8.41 -7.14
N SER A 116 -4.83 -8.31 -7.65
CA SER A 116 -5.07 -7.83 -9.02
C SER A 116 -5.11 -6.30 -9.03
N ASP A 117 -4.49 -5.68 -10.01
CA ASP A 117 -4.62 -4.24 -10.27
C ASP A 117 -5.89 -3.91 -11.10
N SER A 118 -6.66 -4.93 -11.48
CA SER A 118 -7.90 -4.82 -12.26
C SER A 118 -9.10 -5.24 -11.44
N LEU A 119 -10.25 -4.62 -11.71
CA LEU A 119 -11.52 -5.06 -11.15
C LEU A 119 -11.91 -6.44 -11.67
N ASP A 120 -12.53 -7.23 -10.82
CA ASP A 120 -13.26 -8.40 -11.25
C ASP A 120 -14.56 -8.02 -12.00
N ALA A 121 -15.22 -8.99 -12.61
CA ALA A 121 -16.42 -8.77 -13.42
C ALA A 121 -17.61 -8.21 -12.62
N ILE A 122 -17.67 -8.44 -11.30
CA ILE A 122 -18.77 -7.95 -10.45
C ILE A 122 -18.56 -6.47 -10.17
N HIS A 123 -17.38 -6.10 -9.74
CA HIS A 123 -17.02 -4.72 -9.43
C HIS A 123 -16.99 -3.84 -10.68
N GLN A 124 -16.47 -4.39 -11.81
CA GLN A 124 -16.50 -3.68 -13.08
C GLN A 124 -17.95 -3.35 -13.51
N ARG A 125 -18.89 -4.30 -13.39
CA ARG A 125 -20.31 -4.02 -13.70
C ARG A 125 -20.91 -2.94 -12.81
N THR A 126 -20.47 -2.83 -11.56
CA THR A 126 -20.94 -1.75 -10.67
C THR A 126 -20.47 -0.38 -11.19
N VAL A 127 -19.21 -0.28 -11.57
CA VAL A 127 -18.65 0.95 -12.16
C VAL A 127 -19.33 1.28 -13.48
N ASP A 128 -19.53 0.30 -14.36
CA ASP A 128 -20.16 0.50 -15.67
C ASP A 128 -21.62 1.00 -15.54
N LYS A 129 -22.38 0.41 -14.62
CA LYS A 129 -23.76 0.87 -14.32
C LYS A 129 -23.75 2.31 -13.84
N MET A 130 -22.86 2.68 -12.93
CA MET A 130 -22.75 4.03 -12.42
C MET A 130 -22.32 5.01 -13.54
N ALA A 131 -21.38 4.60 -14.38
CA ALA A 131 -20.90 5.39 -15.50
C ALA A 131 -21.98 5.71 -16.55
N ALA A 132 -22.99 4.86 -16.67
CA ALA A 132 -24.12 5.08 -17.60
C ALA A 132 -25.11 6.15 -17.12
N LEU A 133 -25.14 6.46 -15.83
CA LEU A 133 -26.05 7.45 -15.25
C LEU A 133 -25.54 8.88 -15.45
N THR A 134 -26.47 9.84 -15.42
CA THR A 134 -26.18 11.28 -15.56
C THR A 134 -27.13 12.12 -14.70
N GLY A 135 -26.77 13.38 -14.48
CA GLY A 135 -27.64 14.31 -13.79
C GLY A 135 -27.93 13.90 -12.33
N SER A 136 -29.15 14.21 -11.88
CA SER A 136 -29.58 13.87 -10.51
C SER A 136 -29.69 12.37 -10.27
N GLU A 137 -29.98 11.57 -11.33
CA GLU A 137 -30.02 10.11 -11.22
C GLU A 137 -28.64 9.55 -10.83
N PHE A 138 -27.56 10.10 -11.42
CA PHE A 138 -26.21 9.77 -11.02
C PHE A 138 -25.95 10.11 -9.53
N ASP A 139 -26.27 11.33 -9.12
CA ASP A 139 -26.02 11.80 -7.76
C ASP A 139 -26.74 10.92 -6.72
N ASP A 140 -28.02 10.63 -6.96
CA ASP A 140 -28.83 9.81 -6.05
C ASP A 140 -28.34 8.36 -5.97
N ALA A 141 -28.00 7.76 -7.12
CA ALA A 141 -27.45 6.41 -7.19
C ALA A 141 -26.07 6.33 -6.52
N TYR A 142 -25.20 7.32 -6.74
CA TYR A 142 -23.89 7.39 -6.12
C TYR A 142 -23.99 7.46 -4.58
N ILE A 143 -24.83 8.39 -4.08
CA ILE A 143 -25.04 8.52 -2.63
C ILE A 143 -25.58 7.22 -2.03
N ALA A 144 -26.57 6.60 -2.68
CA ALA A 144 -27.16 5.34 -2.20
C ALA A 144 -26.13 4.20 -2.17
N THR A 145 -25.32 4.10 -3.21
CA THR A 145 -24.25 3.10 -3.33
C THR A 145 -23.21 3.32 -2.24
N MET A 146 -22.66 4.51 -2.10
CA MET A 146 -21.65 4.82 -1.10
C MET A 146 -22.14 4.62 0.34
N ILE A 147 -23.42 4.92 0.64
CA ILE A 147 -24.00 4.63 1.97
C ILE A 147 -24.02 3.12 2.23
N LYS A 148 -24.40 2.33 1.23
CA LYS A 148 -24.47 0.86 1.36
C LYS A 148 -23.08 0.28 1.55
N ASP A 149 -22.15 0.63 0.68
CA ASP A 149 -20.79 0.08 0.68
C ASP A 149 -20.08 0.42 1.99
N HIS A 150 -20.03 1.70 2.39
CA HIS A 150 -19.39 2.08 3.65
C HIS A 150 -20.03 1.52 4.92
N LYS A 151 -21.33 1.18 4.90
CA LYS A 151 -21.95 0.43 6.01
C LYS A 151 -21.41 -0.99 6.08
N THR A 152 -21.27 -1.64 4.94
CA THR A 152 -20.70 -2.99 4.85
C THR A 152 -19.24 -2.96 5.29
N ASP A 153 -18.44 -2.04 4.74
CA ASP A 153 -17.02 -1.90 5.07
C ASP A 153 -16.81 -1.64 6.57
N ALA A 154 -17.59 -0.72 7.16
CA ALA A 154 -17.51 -0.43 8.59
C ALA A 154 -17.82 -1.66 9.47
N GLN A 155 -18.66 -2.57 9.02
CA GLN A 155 -18.95 -3.82 9.72
C GLN A 155 -17.82 -4.84 9.51
N GLU A 156 -17.38 -5.03 8.27
CA GLU A 156 -16.33 -5.99 7.90
C GLU A 156 -14.98 -5.62 8.52
N PHE A 157 -14.59 -4.35 8.46
CA PHE A 157 -13.34 -3.88 9.07
C PHE A 157 -13.37 -4.04 10.60
N LYS A 158 -14.49 -3.71 11.26
CA LYS A 158 -14.62 -3.91 12.72
C LYS A 158 -14.60 -5.39 13.11
N ALA A 159 -15.22 -6.26 12.31
CA ALA A 159 -15.16 -7.69 12.52
C ALA A 159 -13.74 -8.22 12.37
N GLU A 160 -13.07 -7.84 11.28
CA GLU A 160 -11.67 -8.24 11.03
C GLU A 160 -10.73 -7.75 12.15
N SER A 161 -10.86 -6.49 12.61
CA SER A 161 -10.09 -5.98 13.74
C SER A 161 -10.26 -6.80 15.02
N ALA A 162 -11.46 -7.35 15.25
CA ALA A 162 -11.76 -8.15 16.44
C ALA A 162 -11.28 -9.61 16.31
N GLU A 163 -11.25 -10.17 15.10
CA GLU A 163 -11.05 -11.59 14.85
C GLU A 163 -9.62 -11.95 14.46
N THR A 164 -8.96 -11.08 13.67
CA THR A 164 -7.60 -11.33 13.19
C THR A 164 -6.59 -11.53 14.32
N LYS A 165 -5.67 -12.46 14.12
CA LYS A 165 -4.51 -12.69 15.00
C LYS A 165 -3.21 -12.15 14.40
N ASP A 166 -3.26 -11.73 13.14
CA ASP A 166 -2.12 -11.10 12.48
C ASP A 166 -2.03 -9.62 12.89
N THR A 167 -0.93 -9.23 13.48
CA THR A 167 -0.74 -7.88 14.01
C THR A 167 -0.65 -6.81 12.92
N ASP A 168 -0.21 -7.17 11.73
CA ASP A 168 -0.04 -6.23 10.64
C ASP A 168 -1.41 -5.99 9.94
N VAL A 169 -2.21 -7.06 9.78
CA VAL A 169 -3.61 -6.94 9.34
C VAL A 169 -4.40 -6.10 10.33
N LYS A 170 -4.26 -6.38 11.62
CA LYS A 170 -4.93 -5.59 12.67
C LYS A 170 -4.57 -4.11 12.61
N SER A 171 -3.29 -3.78 12.45
CA SER A 171 -2.85 -2.38 12.37
C SER A 171 -3.47 -1.67 11.16
N PHE A 172 -3.41 -2.30 9.98
CA PHE A 172 -4.03 -1.77 8.77
C PHE A 172 -5.53 -1.48 8.95
N VAL A 173 -6.24 -2.43 9.53
CA VAL A 173 -7.69 -2.30 9.72
C VAL A 173 -8.02 -1.21 10.76
N ASP A 174 -7.32 -1.19 11.90
CA ASP A 174 -7.53 -0.20 12.95
C ASP A 174 -7.24 1.24 12.47
N GLU A 175 -6.28 1.42 11.58
CA GLU A 175 -5.96 2.71 10.96
C GLU A 175 -7.00 3.12 9.90
N SER A 176 -7.61 2.16 9.22
CA SER A 176 -8.61 2.40 8.17
C SER A 176 -10.01 2.70 8.72
N ILE A 177 -10.43 2.08 9.83
CA ILE A 177 -11.76 2.25 10.42
C ILE A 177 -12.17 3.73 10.62
N PRO A 178 -11.32 4.60 11.18
CA PRO A 178 -11.69 6.01 11.34
C PRO A 178 -11.99 6.73 10.03
N VAL A 179 -11.33 6.34 8.94
CA VAL A 179 -11.54 6.92 7.61
C VAL A 179 -12.87 6.46 7.04
N VAL A 180 -13.17 5.16 7.11
CA VAL A 180 -14.43 4.56 6.67
C VAL A 180 -15.61 5.16 7.46
N ASP A 181 -15.51 5.25 8.78
CA ASP A 181 -16.56 5.85 9.64
C ASP A 181 -16.78 7.34 9.31
N LYS A 182 -15.73 8.11 9.04
CA LYS A 182 -15.81 9.50 8.57
C LYS A 182 -16.54 9.62 7.23
N HIS A 183 -16.23 8.74 6.28
CA HIS A 183 -16.90 8.70 4.98
C HIS A 183 -18.38 8.36 5.14
N LEU A 184 -18.70 7.31 5.89
CA LEU A 184 -20.08 6.90 6.16
C LEU A 184 -20.90 8.04 6.80
N LYS A 185 -20.34 8.73 7.79
CA LYS A 185 -21.00 9.88 8.43
C LYS A 185 -21.28 10.99 7.40
N ARG A 186 -20.30 11.33 6.57
CA ARG A 186 -20.40 12.40 5.58
C ARG A 186 -21.42 12.08 4.49
N ILE A 187 -21.35 10.88 3.90
CA ILE A 187 -22.27 10.50 2.81
C ILE A 187 -23.71 10.34 3.32
N THR A 188 -23.90 9.84 4.53
CA THR A 188 -25.23 9.73 5.13
C THR A 188 -25.89 11.10 5.34
N ALA A 189 -25.11 12.13 5.70
CA ALA A 189 -25.60 13.50 5.83
C ALA A 189 -26.02 14.14 4.49
N MET A 190 -25.59 13.59 3.36
CA MET A 190 -25.96 14.07 2.02
C MET A 190 -27.30 13.51 1.51
N LYS A 191 -27.79 12.44 2.15
CA LYS A 191 -29.09 11.85 1.84
C LYS A 191 -30.20 12.84 2.27
N LYS A 192 -30.95 13.33 1.30
CA LYS A 192 -32.12 14.19 1.53
C LYS A 192 -33.38 13.36 1.65
#